data_a58de15c5e3b16201cc8ec7da7476535
#
_entry.id   a58de15c5e3b16201cc8ec7da7476535
#
_cell.length_a   1.000
_cell.length_b   1.000
_cell.length_c   1.000
_cell.angle_alpha   90.00
_cell.angle_beta   90.00
_cell.angle_gamma   90.00
#
_symmetry.space_group_name_H-M   'P 1'
#
loop_
_entity.id
_entity.type
_entity.pdbx_description
1 polymer ?
#
loop_
_entity_poly.entity_id
_entity_poly.type
_entity_poly.pdbx_seq_one_letter_code
_entity_poly.pdbx_strand_id
1 'polypeptide(L)'
;MKISRRKFVQLGSAAGLTVAAGCNRMPEILVPGSGYSVNDKKPFKPPFTESVDLISHHLNRLSFGPRPGEYERVRKMGETEEEAVAAYIEEQLHPERISDPEGAASIRGIETLNLPADLMFEFREKVLLRDLVRGTNQRAIFSRRQLYEVMVQFWTDHFNIDPTKGDCRWLKTWDDREVVRKYALGDVGIKSESSVAKLIGAFALGGNEEQDKPSFKFPDMVRASALSPAMLWYLDGRENRTEEDEDKPNENYARELLELHTLGVHGGYTQGDVMEVARCLTGWTVSRVKKGPGFALDNQYGKVEFKPGLHDDNEKTVLGETIPAGEGAKDLDHVLRIVSLHPSTAKHLATKLCRRF
;
A
#
# COMPACT_ATOMS: atom_id res chain seq x y z
N MET A 1 -14.83 -30.85 21.65
CA MET A 1 -14.03 -30.37 22.79
C MET A 1 -14.00 -28.83 22.71
N LYS A 2 -14.75 -28.12 23.56
CA LYS A 2 -14.81 -26.65 23.52
C LYS A 2 -13.62 -26.09 24.30
N ILE A 3 -12.68 -25.43 23.61
CA ILE A 3 -11.58 -24.73 24.24
C ILE A 3 -12.11 -23.41 24.79
N SER A 4 -11.95 -23.15 26.10
CA SER A 4 -12.40 -21.91 26.74
C SER A 4 -11.56 -20.72 26.28
N ARG A 5 -12.19 -19.51 26.19
CA ARG A 5 -11.51 -18.26 25.82
C ARG A 5 -10.23 -17.99 26.65
N ARG A 6 -10.22 -18.41 27.90
CA ARG A 6 -9.06 -18.25 28.79
C ARG A 6 -7.85 -19.11 28.37
N LYS A 7 -8.08 -20.33 27.84
CA LYS A 7 -6.99 -21.19 27.30
C LYS A 7 -6.48 -20.69 25.96
N PHE A 8 -7.34 -20.07 25.15
CA PHE A 8 -6.93 -19.45 23.88
C PHE A 8 -6.04 -18.22 24.10
N VAL A 9 -6.38 -17.37 25.08
CA VAL A 9 -5.57 -16.20 25.45
C VAL A 9 -4.23 -16.63 26.08
N GLN A 10 -4.19 -17.71 26.87
CA GLN A 10 -2.93 -18.23 27.42
C GLN A 10 -2.01 -18.84 26.37
N LEU A 11 -2.56 -19.45 25.31
CA LEU A 11 -1.78 -19.92 24.15
C LEU A 11 -1.28 -18.76 23.29
N GLY A 12 -2.09 -17.70 23.11
CA GLY A 12 -1.69 -16.49 22.41
C GLY A 12 -0.62 -15.67 23.13
N SER A 13 -0.68 -15.59 24.47
CA SER A 13 0.34 -14.90 25.27
C SER A 13 1.68 -15.65 25.35
N ALA A 14 1.68 -16.97 25.27
CA ALA A 14 2.92 -17.74 25.17
C ALA A 14 3.61 -17.56 23.81
N ALA A 15 2.87 -17.42 22.73
CA ALA A 15 3.41 -17.10 21.40
C ALA A 15 3.90 -15.65 21.30
N GLY A 16 3.21 -14.70 21.97
CA GLY A 16 3.59 -13.27 21.97
C GLY A 16 4.85 -12.97 22.81
N LEU A 17 5.11 -13.74 23.87
CA LEU A 17 6.30 -13.56 24.69
C LEU A 17 7.60 -14.05 24.03
N THR A 18 7.50 -14.94 23.04
CA THR A 18 8.67 -15.39 22.25
C THR A 18 9.10 -14.39 21.17
N VAL A 19 8.23 -13.47 20.76
CA VAL A 19 8.56 -12.41 19.77
C VAL A 19 9.20 -11.18 20.45
N ALA A 20 8.90 -10.93 21.74
CA ALA A 20 9.46 -9.80 22.50
C ALA A 20 10.85 -10.05 23.10
N ALA A 21 11.31 -11.30 23.18
CA ALA A 21 12.67 -11.64 23.57
C ALA A 21 13.53 -11.77 22.32
N GLY A 22 14.20 -10.68 21.96
CA GLY A 22 15.07 -10.50 20.80
C GLY A 22 15.58 -11.77 20.12
N CYS A 23 15.54 -11.81 18.82
CA CYS A 23 15.79 -12.89 17.86
C CYS A 23 17.13 -13.65 17.97
N ASN A 24 17.68 -13.87 19.15
CA ASN A 24 18.96 -14.55 19.30
C ASN A 24 18.91 -15.96 19.92
N ARG A 25 17.76 -16.45 20.36
CA ARG A 25 17.61 -17.86 20.78
C ARG A 25 16.16 -18.30 20.67
N MET A 26 15.75 -18.85 19.53
CA MET A 26 14.61 -19.78 19.55
C MET A 26 15.01 -21.02 20.33
N PRO A 27 14.23 -21.45 21.35
CA PRO A 27 14.50 -22.72 22.02
C PRO A 27 14.36 -23.86 21.03
N GLU A 28 15.31 -24.80 21.04
CA GLU A 28 15.34 -26.03 20.21
C GLU A 28 14.06 -26.89 20.30
N ILE A 29 13.18 -26.58 21.25
CA ILE A 29 11.93 -27.31 21.53
C ILE A 29 10.84 -27.08 20.49
N LEU A 30 10.95 -26.05 19.61
CA LEU A 30 9.87 -25.71 18.65
C LEU A 30 10.03 -26.32 17.26
N VAL A 31 11.11 -27.03 16.99
CA VAL A 31 11.31 -27.75 15.72
C VAL A 31 11.84 -29.16 16.00
N PRO A 32 10.98 -30.10 16.42
CA PRO A 32 11.41 -31.48 16.58
C PRO A 32 11.84 -32.05 15.22
N GLY A 33 13.12 -32.36 15.07
CA GLY A 33 13.66 -33.07 13.92
C GLY A 33 14.42 -32.25 12.88
N SER A 34 14.49 -30.91 12.99
CA SER A 34 15.43 -30.14 12.16
C SER A 34 16.75 -29.98 12.89
N GLY A 35 17.79 -30.63 12.48
CA GLY A 35 19.15 -30.44 12.97
C GLY A 35 19.77 -29.09 12.56
N TYR A 36 18.96 -28.01 12.44
CA TYR A 36 19.42 -26.68 12.05
C TYR A 36 19.64 -25.79 13.27
N SER A 37 20.89 -25.50 13.54
CA SER A 37 21.28 -24.39 14.43
C SER A 37 21.17 -23.09 13.65
N VAL A 38 20.52 -22.07 14.24
CA VAL A 38 20.40 -20.70 13.69
C VAL A 38 21.79 -20.05 13.45
N ASN A 39 22.85 -20.60 14.02
CA ASN A 39 24.23 -20.15 13.86
C ASN A 39 25.01 -20.92 12.78
N ASP A 40 24.39 -21.85 12.07
CA ASP A 40 25.08 -22.61 11.03
C ASP A 40 25.21 -21.74 9.78
N LYS A 41 26.42 -21.23 9.52
CA LYS A 41 26.77 -20.41 8.33
C LYS A 41 26.77 -21.22 7.04
N LYS A 42 26.40 -22.49 7.08
CA LYS A 42 26.29 -23.30 5.86
C LYS A 42 25.12 -22.84 5.02
N PRO A 43 25.27 -22.80 3.70
CA PRO A 43 24.15 -22.48 2.82
C PRO A 43 22.98 -23.42 3.09
N PHE A 44 21.77 -22.85 3.13
CA PHE A 44 20.54 -23.64 3.26
C PHE A 44 20.50 -24.70 2.17
N LYS A 45 20.40 -25.96 2.58
CA LYS A 45 20.10 -27.05 1.67
C LYS A 45 18.62 -27.42 1.84
N PRO A 46 17.83 -27.38 0.78
CA PRO A 46 16.43 -27.77 0.88
C PRO A 46 16.34 -29.23 1.38
N PRO A 47 15.35 -29.56 2.22
CA PRO A 47 15.19 -30.90 2.80
C PRO A 47 14.77 -31.96 1.77
N PHE A 48 14.45 -31.54 0.54
CA PHE A 48 14.00 -32.43 -0.53
C PHE A 48 15.06 -32.54 -1.61
N THR A 49 15.32 -33.76 -2.06
CA THR A 49 16.22 -34.10 -3.17
C THR A 49 15.50 -34.14 -4.52
N GLU A 50 14.17 -34.04 -4.51
CA GLU A 50 13.37 -34.03 -5.72
C GLU A 50 13.46 -32.66 -6.41
N SER A 51 13.50 -32.67 -7.73
CA SER A 51 13.46 -31.43 -8.52
C SER A 51 12.14 -30.68 -8.23
N VAL A 52 12.23 -29.41 -7.88
CA VAL A 52 11.05 -28.55 -7.73
C VAL A 52 10.45 -28.36 -9.13
N ASP A 53 9.17 -28.64 -9.27
CA ASP A 53 8.41 -28.25 -10.47
C ASP A 53 8.40 -26.73 -10.56
N LEU A 54 9.12 -26.17 -11.53
CA LEU A 54 9.32 -24.73 -11.66
C LEU A 54 8.01 -24.00 -11.97
N ILE A 55 7.13 -24.61 -12.76
CA ILE A 55 5.85 -24.01 -13.13
C ILE A 55 4.97 -23.88 -11.89
N SER A 56 4.80 -24.98 -11.13
CA SER A 56 4.01 -24.94 -9.89
C SER A 56 4.60 -23.99 -8.86
N HIS A 57 5.93 -23.94 -8.74
CA HIS A 57 6.60 -23.02 -7.83
C HIS A 57 6.26 -21.57 -8.17
N HIS A 58 6.42 -21.13 -9.43
CA HIS A 58 6.19 -19.76 -9.83
C HIS A 58 4.70 -19.40 -9.82
N LEU A 59 3.80 -20.31 -10.21
CA LEU A 59 2.37 -20.08 -10.08
C LEU A 59 1.97 -19.80 -8.62
N ASN A 60 2.51 -20.55 -7.66
CA ASN A 60 2.24 -20.33 -6.24
C ASN A 60 2.87 -19.03 -5.68
N ARG A 61 3.98 -18.56 -6.26
CA ARG A 61 4.65 -17.34 -5.79
C ARG A 61 4.06 -16.08 -6.42
N LEU A 62 3.69 -16.14 -7.69
CA LEU A 62 3.27 -14.97 -8.49
C LEU A 62 1.75 -14.83 -8.60
N SER A 63 0.98 -15.73 -8.00
CA SER A 63 -0.48 -15.70 -8.01
C SER A 63 -1.09 -16.05 -6.65
N PHE A 64 -2.40 -16.01 -6.55
CA PHE A 64 -3.17 -16.53 -5.40
C PHE A 64 -3.38 -18.05 -5.48
N GLY A 65 -2.63 -18.73 -6.32
CA GLY A 65 -2.70 -20.16 -6.60
C GLY A 65 -3.15 -20.43 -8.03
N PRO A 66 -2.72 -21.59 -8.60
CA PRO A 66 -3.05 -21.95 -9.96
C PRO A 66 -4.55 -22.23 -10.11
N ARG A 67 -5.17 -21.65 -11.12
CA ARG A 67 -6.53 -21.99 -11.53
C ARG A 67 -6.55 -23.33 -12.28
N PRO A 68 -7.70 -24.01 -12.35
CA PRO A 68 -7.84 -25.20 -13.19
C PRO A 68 -7.38 -24.92 -14.63
N GLY A 69 -6.45 -25.73 -15.15
CA GLY A 69 -5.88 -25.59 -16.49
C GLY A 69 -4.76 -24.54 -16.62
N GLU A 70 -4.43 -23.81 -15.55
CA GLU A 70 -3.39 -22.76 -15.61
C GLU A 70 -1.99 -23.38 -15.75
N TYR A 71 -1.73 -24.50 -15.10
CA TYR A 71 -0.46 -25.20 -15.22
C TYR A 71 -0.21 -25.63 -16.67
N GLU A 72 -1.20 -26.25 -17.31
CA GLU A 72 -1.12 -26.70 -18.71
C GLU A 72 -1.01 -25.53 -19.67
N ARG A 73 -1.64 -24.39 -19.35
CA ARG A 73 -1.50 -23.17 -20.12
C ARG A 73 -0.05 -22.67 -20.09
N VAL A 74 0.51 -22.53 -18.90
CA VAL A 74 1.89 -22.05 -18.73
C VAL A 74 2.88 -23.04 -19.34
N ARG A 75 2.70 -24.35 -19.14
CA ARG A 75 3.58 -25.37 -19.70
C ARG A 75 3.70 -25.28 -21.24
N LYS A 76 2.66 -24.78 -21.91
CA LYS A 76 2.65 -24.60 -23.38
C LYS A 76 3.30 -23.30 -23.84
N MET A 77 3.75 -22.44 -22.94
CA MET A 77 4.36 -21.13 -23.28
C MET A 77 5.86 -21.26 -23.67
N GLY A 78 6.48 -22.44 -23.48
CA GLY A 78 7.87 -22.71 -23.84
C GLY A 78 8.11 -24.20 -24.14
N GLU A 79 9.22 -24.51 -24.75
CA GLU A 79 9.64 -25.90 -25.01
C GLU A 79 10.15 -26.56 -23.72
N THR A 80 10.86 -25.79 -22.88
CA THR A 80 11.33 -26.21 -21.54
C THR A 80 10.49 -25.54 -20.44
N GLU A 81 10.63 -26.02 -19.19
CA GLU A 81 9.97 -25.38 -18.03
C GLU A 81 10.51 -23.98 -17.77
N GLU A 82 11.82 -23.76 -17.93
CA GLU A 82 12.46 -22.47 -17.75
C GLU A 82 11.94 -21.45 -18.76
N GLU A 83 11.81 -21.84 -20.03
CA GLU A 83 11.24 -20.97 -21.07
C GLU A 83 9.76 -20.65 -20.79
N ALA A 84 9.00 -21.65 -20.39
CA ALA A 84 7.59 -21.51 -20.05
C ALA A 84 7.39 -20.53 -18.87
N VAL A 85 8.20 -20.66 -17.83
CA VAL A 85 8.20 -19.79 -16.66
C VAL A 85 8.63 -18.37 -17.04
N ALA A 86 9.69 -18.22 -17.83
CA ALA A 86 10.15 -16.90 -18.28
C ALA A 86 9.07 -16.19 -19.10
N ALA A 87 8.40 -16.88 -20.01
CA ALA A 87 7.30 -16.35 -20.79
C ALA A 87 6.08 -15.95 -19.92
N TYR A 88 5.76 -16.76 -18.91
CA TYR A 88 4.70 -16.42 -17.95
C TYR A 88 5.04 -15.19 -17.10
N ILE A 89 6.27 -15.09 -16.60
CA ILE A 89 6.72 -13.91 -15.85
C ILE A 89 6.61 -12.66 -16.73
N GLU A 90 7.10 -12.74 -17.96
CA GLU A 90 7.05 -11.60 -18.90
C GLU A 90 5.59 -11.19 -19.20
N GLU A 91 4.69 -12.16 -19.42
CA GLU A 91 3.25 -11.88 -19.57
C GLU A 91 2.72 -11.13 -18.34
N GLN A 92 3.00 -11.61 -17.13
CA GLN A 92 2.46 -11.05 -15.90
C GLN A 92 3.07 -9.68 -15.52
N LEU A 93 4.29 -9.38 -15.96
CA LEU A 93 4.92 -8.08 -15.79
C LEU A 93 4.30 -6.99 -16.67
N HIS A 94 3.51 -7.39 -17.68
CA HIS A 94 2.78 -6.49 -18.58
C HIS A 94 1.26 -6.64 -18.45
N PRO A 95 0.69 -6.33 -17.27
CA PRO A 95 -0.73 -6.53 -17.01
C PRO A 95 -1.65 -5.76 -17.98
N GLU A 96 -1.18 -4.65 -18.55
CA GLU A 96 -1.88 -3.87 -19.56
C GLU A 96 -2.15 -4.65 -20.86
N ARG A 97 -1.33 -5.67 -21.15
CA ARG A 97 -1.45 -6.54 -22.32
C ARG A 97 -2.35 -7.76 -22.07
N ILE A 98 -2.68 -8.04 -20.83
CA ILE A 98 -3.50 -9.20 -20.47
C ILE A 98 -4.98 -8.84 -20.57
N SER A 99 -5.71 -9.50 -21.46
CA SER A 99 -7.17 -9.41 -21.53
C SER A 99 -7.79 -10.09 -20.30
N ASP A 100 -8.60 -9.35 -19.52
CA ASP A 100 -9.17 -9.80 -18.25
C ASP A 100 -10.70 -9.59 -18.16
N PRO A 101 -11.48 -10.16 -19.08
CA PRO A 101 -12.93 -10.00 -19.08
C PRO A 101 -13.61 -10.67 -17.89
N GLU A 102 -13.07 -11.77 -17.39
CA GLU A 102 -13.60 -12.49 -16.22
C GLU A 102 -13.40 -11.69 -14.94
N GLY A 103 -12.21 -11.14 -14.72
CA GLY A 103 -11.92 -10.25 -13.60
C GLY A 103 -12.80 -9.00 -13.63
N ALA A 104 -12.94 -8.36 -14.78
CA ALA A 104 -13.81 -7.19 -14.96
C ALA A 104 -15.29 -7.53 -14.71
N ALA A 105 -15.77 -8.66 -15.22
CA ALA A 105 -17.16 -9.10 -15.03
C ALA A 105 -17.47 -9.41 -13.57
N SER A 106 -16.50 -9.98 -12.83
CA SER A 106 -16.67 -10.40 -11.44
C SER A 106 -16.99 -9.25 -10.50
N ILE A 107 -16.50 -8.04 -10.78
CA ILE A 107 -16.67 -6.85 -9.93
C ILE A 107 -17.71 -5.85 -10.48
N ARG A 108 -18.25 -6.09 -11.69
CA ARG A 108 -19.15 -5.13 -12.39
C ARG A 108 -20.33 -4.68 -11.54
N GLY A 109 -20.87 -5.55 -10.70
CA GLY A 109 -22.02 -5.25 -9.84
C GLY A 109 -21.64 -4.61 -8.49
N ILE A 110 -20.38 -4.22 -8.28
CA ILE A 110 -19.91 -3.60 -7.03
C ILE A 110 -19.62 -2.12 -7.32
N GLU A 111 -20.68 -1.31 -7.43
CA GLU A 111 -20.58 0.09 -7.82
C GLU A 111 -19.76 0.94 -6.84
N THR A 112 -19.79 0.59 -5.55
CA THR A 112 -19.06 1.29 -4.49
C THR A 112 -17.55 1.34 -4.69
N LEU A 113 -16.98 0.41 -5.46
CA LEU A 113 -15.54 0.42 -5.77
C LEU A 113 -15.11 1.60 -6.66
N ASN A 114 -16.07 2.23 -7.36
CA ASN A 114 -15.79 3.29 -8.33
C ASN A 114 -16.35 4.66 -7.92
N LEU A 115 -16.87 4.79 -6.70
CA LEU A 115 -17.42 6.06 -6.23
C LEU A 115 -16.30 7.09 -5.97
N PRO A 116 -16.53 8.36 -6.28
CA PRO A 116 -15.67 9.45 -5.81
C PRO A 116 -15.76 9.57 -4.27
N ALA A 117 -14.72 10.18 -3.66
CA ALA A 117 -14.57 10.20 -2.21
C ALA A 117 -15.77 10.83 -1.48
N ASP A 118 -16.33 11.91 -2.02
CA ASP A 118 -17.48 12.62 -1.46
C ASP A 118 -18.74 11.74 -1.41
N LEU A 119 -19.03 10.97 -2.47
CA LEU A 119 -20.18 10.07 -2.52
C LEU A 119 -20.03 8.86 -1.61
N MET A 120 -18.81 8.47 -1.23
CA MET A 120 -18.62 7.34 -0.30
C MET A 120 -19.26 7.61 1.06
N PHE A 121 -19.34 8.86 1.49
CA PHE A 121 -19.93 9.23 2.78
C PHE A 121 -21.47 9.13 2.81
N GLU A 122 -22.12 8.99 1.66
CA GLU A 122 -23.57 8.70 1.57
C GLU A 122 -23.89 7.23 1.90
N PHE A 123 -22.88 6.37 1.91
CA PHE A 123 -23.04 4.94 2.19
C PHE A 123 -22.69 4.63 3.64
N ARG A 124 -23.29 3.55 4.15
CA ARG A 124 -22.87 2.99 5.45
C ARG A 124 -21.47 2.39 5.28
N GLU A 125 -20.58 2.69 6.19
CA GLU A 125 -19.19 2.23 6.19
C GLU A 125 -19.05 0.70 6.02
N LYS A 126 -19.95 -0.06 6.66
CA LYS A 126 -19.96 -1.54 6.56
C LYS A 126 -20.24 -2.04 5.15
N VAL A 127 -20.99 -1.28 4.35
CA VAL A 127 -21.27 -1.63 2.94
C VAL A 127 -19.99 -1.44 2.13
N LEU A 128 -19.32 -0.30 2.26
CA LEU A 128 -18.07 0.00 1.56
C LEU A 128 -16.98 -1.03 1.87
N LEU A 129 -16.77 -1.33 3.15
CA LEU A 129 -15.74 -2.29 3.56
C LEU A 129 -16.07 -3.71 3.10
N ARG A 130 -17.32 -4.15 3.20
CA ARG A 130 -17.75 -5.45 2.67
C ARG A 130 -17.53 -5.54 1.16
N ASP A 131 -17.86 -4.49 0.44
CA ASP A 131 -17.76 -4.45 -1.02
C ASP A 131 -16.30 -4.37 -1.45
N LEU A 132 -15.42 -3.65 -0.72
CA LEU A 132 -13.97 -3.66 -0.93
C LEU A 132 -13.39 -5.07 -0.75
N VAL A 133 -13.69 -5.74 0.37
CA VAL A 133 -13.25 -7.12 0.63
C VAL A 133 -13.77 -8.08 -0.45
N ARG A 134 -15.05 -7.95 -0.82
CA ARG A 134 -15.64 -8.76 -1.89
C ARG A 134 -14.94 -8.52 -3.22
N GLY A 135 -14.69 -7.27 -3.59
CA GLY A 135 -14.02 -6.91 -4.84
C GLY A 135 -12.58 -7.45 -4.89
N THR A 136 -11.83 -7.33 -3.79
CA THR A 136 -10.48 -7.87 -3.66
C THR A 136 -10.46 -9.39 -3.84
N ASN A 137 -11.35 -10.10 -3.15
CA ASN A 137 -11.44 -11.56 -3.27
C ASN A 137 -11.85 -12.00 -4.68
N GLN A 138 -12.81 -11.31 -5.30
CA GLN A 138 -13.22 -11.64 -6.66
C GLN A 138 -12.11 -11.42 -7.68
N ARG A 139 -11.34 -10.34 -7.56
CA ARG A 139 -10.18 -10.11 -8.42
C ARG A 139 -9.09 -11.18 -8.20
N ALA A 140 -8.79 -11.52 -6.95
CA ALA A 140 -7.83 -12.59 -6.64
C ALA A 140 -8.23 -13.93 -7.28
N ILE A 141 -9.53 -14.27 -7.34
CA ILE A 141 -10.04 -15.51 -7.90
C ILE A 141 -10.15 -15.46 -9.43
N PHE A 142 -10.69 -14.39 -9.99
CA PHE A 142 -11.12 -14.35 -11.39
C PHE A 142 -10.18 -13.59 -12.32
N SER A 143 -9.35 -12.67 -11.83
CA SER A 143 -8.44 -11.91 -12.67
C SER A 143 -7.35 -12.79 -13.28
N ARG A 144 -7.03 -12.57 -14.55
CA ARG A 144 -5.87 -13.17 -15.21
C ARG A 144 -4.57 -12.40 -14.92
N ARG A 145 -4.68 -11.20 -14.39
CA ARG A 145 -3.57 -10.32 -13.99
C ARG A 145 -3.12 -10.67 -12.56
N GLN A 146 -2.70 -11.92 -12.36
CA GLN A 146 -2.46 -12.46 -11.02
C GLN A 146 -1.33 -11.74 -10.28
N LEU A 147 -0.19 -11.53 -10.93
CA LEU A 147 0.92 -10.81 -10.32
C LEU A 147 0.53 -9.38 -9.95
N TYR A 148 -0.28 -8.71 -10.79
CA TYR A 148 -0.80 -7.39 -10.46
C TYR A 148 -1.64 -7.41 -9.17
N GLU A 149 -2.56 -8.34 -9.00
CA GLU A 149 -3.36 -8.45 -7.77
C GLU A 149 -2.50 -8.82 -6.54
N VAL A 150 -1.46 -9.64 -6.71
CA VAL A 150 -0.47 -9.92 -5.66
C VAL A 150 0.31 -8.67 -5.27
N MET A 151 0.69 -7.84 -6.24
CA MET A 151 1.36 -6.55 -5.97
C MET A 151 0.41 -5.55 -5.31
N VAL A 152 -0.87 -5.54 -5.68
CA VAL A 152 -1.90 -4.74 -4.97
C VAL A 152 -1.94 -5.13 -3.50
N GLN A 153 -1.97 -6.43 -3.18
CA GLN A 153 -1.93 -6.87 -1.79
C GLN A 153 -0.63 -6.45 -1.09
N PHE A 154 0.53 -6.65 -1.74
CA PHE A 154 1.83 -6.25 -1.20
C PHE A 154 1.87 -4.76 -0.81
N TRP A 155 1.38 -3.88 -1.69
CA TRP A 155 1.35 -2.44 -1.42
C TRP A 155 0.26 -2.04 -0.43
N THR A 156 -0.86 -2.74 -0.40
CA THR A 156 -1.90 -2.55 0.64
C THR A 156 -1.34 -2.83 2.04
N ASP A 157 -0.48 -3.84 2.17
CA ASP A 157 0.18 -4.17 3.43
C ASP A 157 1.34 -3.19 3.74
N HIS A 158 2.03 -2.70 2.70
CA HIS A 158 3.13 -1.74 2.86
C HIS A 158 2.63 -0.35 3.29
N PHE A 159 1.59 0.18 2.65
CA PHE A 159 0.90 1.43 3.00
C PHE A 159 -0.39 1.11 3.77
N ASN A 160 -0.26 0.33 4.84
CA ASN A 160 -1.41 -0.16 5.56
C ASN A 160 -2.21 0.98 6.20
N ILE A 161 -3.53 0.92 6.05
CA ILE A 161 -4.50 1.81 6.69
C ILE A 161 -5.53 0.94 7.39
N ASP A 162 -5.66 1.07 8.71
CA ASP A 162 -6.75 0.42 9.46
C ASP A 162 -8.09 1.08 9.09
N PRO A 163 -8.97 0.37 8.40
CA PRO A 163 -10.25 0.92 7.98
C PRO A 163 -11.22 1.18 9.15
N THR A 164 -10.88 0.79 10.37
CA THR A 164 -11.74 1.04 11.54
C THR A 164 -11.45 2.38 12.21
N LYS A 165 -10.32 3.04 11.92
CA LYS A 165 -9.95 4.34 12.50
C LYS A 165 -10.70 5.50 11.81
N GLY A 166 -11.54 6.21 12.54
CA GLY A 166 -12.19 7.44 12.09
C GLY A 166 -12.84 7.34 10.70
N ASP A 167 -12.57 8.31 9.84
CA ASP A 167 -13.12 8.37 8.49
C ASP A 167 -12.41 7.45 7.48
N CYS A 168 -11.35 6.73 7.88
CA CYS A 168 -10.71 5.72 7.03
C CYS A 168 -11.71 4.68 6.51
N ARG A 169 -12.77 4.40 7.28
CA ARG A 169 -13.84 3.45 6.93
C ARG A 169 -14.61 3.84 5.66
N TRP A 170 -14.63 5.11 5.30
CA TRP A 170 -15.20 5.60 4.03
C TRP A 170 -14.12 5.76 2.96
N LEU A 171 -12.92 6.17 3.34
CA LEU A 171 -11.86 6.59 2.43
C LEU A 171 -10.97 5.43 1.95
N LYS A 172 -10.97 4.26 2.65
CA LYS A 172 -10.08 3.13 2.30
C LYS A 172 -10.34 2.58 0.90
N THR A 173 -11.59 2.55 0.44
CA THR A 173 -11.92 2.10 -0.92
C THR A 173 -11.37 3.06 -1.99
N TRP A 174 -11.39 4.35 -1.70
CA TRP A 174 -10.77 5.36 -2.56
C TRP A 174 -9.25 5.18 -2.61
N ASP A 175 -8.62 4.97 -1.46
CA ASP A 175 -7.18 4.73 -1.34
C ASP A 175 -6.74 3.45 -2.09
N ASP A 176 -7.48 2.35 -1.96
CA ASP A 176 -7.22 1.12 -2.73
C ASP A 176 -7.19 1.39 -4.23
N ARG A 177 -8.13 2.19 -4.75
CA ARG A 177 -8.25 2.48 -6.17
C ARG A 177 -7.23 3.51 -6.65
N GLU A 178 -7.15 4.67 -5.99
CA GLU A 178 -6.41 5.83 -6.50
C GLU A 178 -4.92 5.82 -6.11
N VAL A 179 -4.57 5.09 -5.06
CA VAL A 179 -3.18 4.95 -4.61
C VAL A 179 -2.67 3.57 -4.94
N VAL A 180 -3.21 2.53 -4.29
CA VAL A 180 -2.60 1.20 -4.36
C VAL A 180 -2.70 0.63 -5.76
N ARG A 181 -3.89 0.52 -6.32
CA ARG A 181 -4.11 -0.11 -7.63
C ARG A 181 -3.52 0.70 -8.78
N LYS A 182 -3.58 2.02 -8.69
CA LYS A 182 -3.03 2.91 -9.71
C LYS A 182 -1.52 2.73 -9.90
N TYR A 183 -0.80 2.39 -8.82
CA TYR A 183 0.67 2.31 -8.84
C TYR A 183 1.22 0.91 -8.55
N ALA A 184 0.39 -0.14 -8.47
CA ALA A 184 0.84 -1.46 -8.01
C ALA A 184 1.88 -2.13 -8.91
N LEU A 185 1.69 -2.09 -10.21
CA LEU A 185 2.56 -2.70 -11.22
C LEU A 185 2.33 -2.05 -12.60
N GLY A 186 2.90 -0.87 -12.79
CA GLY A 186 2.76 -0.13 -14.05
C GLY A 186 1.35 0.37 -14.34
N ASP A 187 1.14 0.90 -15.56
CA ASP A 187 -0.15 1.39 -16.01
C ASP A 187 -1.01 0.24 -16.55
N VAL A 188 -1.89 -0.25 -15.76
CA VAL A 188 -2.87 -1.28 -16.19
C VAL A 188 -4.02 -0.70 -16.99
N GLY A 189 -4.00 0.61 -17.27
CA GLY A 189 -5.08 1.27 -18.02
C GLY A 189 -6.46 1.00 -17.43
N ILE A 190 -6.58 0.84 -16.11
CA ILE A 190 -7.87 0.74 -15.43
C ILE A 190 -8.53 2.11 -15.54
N LYS A 191 -9.01 2.40 -16.75
CA LYS A 191 -10.01 3.45 -16.93
C LYS A 191 -11.16 3.01 -16.06
N SER A 192 -11.46 3.80 -15.03
CA SER A 192 -12.71 3.68 -14.30
C SER A 192 -13.83 3.78 -15.37
N GLU A 193 -14.37 2.63 -15.80
CA GLU A 193 -15.43 2.57 -16.81
C GLU A 193 -16.81 2.95 -16.24
N SER A 194 -16.83 3.55 -15.06
CA SER A 194 -18.05 4.10 -14.53
C SER A 194 -18.51 5.23 -15.47
N SER A 195 -19.62 4.99 -16.17
CA SER A 195 -20.30 6.01 -17.00
C SER A 195 -20.60 7.28 -16.18
N VAL A 196 -20.76 7.15 -14.88
CA VAL A 196 -20.98 8.23 -13.92
C VAL A 196 -19.70 9.02 -13.67
N ALA A 197 -18.55 8.35 -13.53
CA ALA A 197 -17.25 9.03 -13.38
C ALA A 197 -16.85 9.78 -14.66
N LYS A 198 -17.17 9.25 -15.86
CA LYS A 198 -16.98 9.95 -17.13
C LYS A 198 -17.88 11.18 -17.25
N LEU A 199 -19.11 11.10 -16.75
CA LEU A 199 -20.06 12.22 -16.80
C LEU A 199 -19.65 13.34 -15.82
N ILE A 200 -19.17 13.00 -14.63
CA ILE A 200 -18.71 13.95 -13.62
C ILE A 200 -17.33 14.52 -13.98
N GLY A 201 -16.40 13.69 -14.47
CA GLY A 201 -15.07 14.12 -14.89
C GLY A 201 -15.08 15.07 -16.08
N ALA A 202 -16.01 14.90 -17.02
CA ALA A 202 -16.19 15.81 -18.16
C ALA A 202 -16.67 17.21 -17.74
N PHE A 203 -17.32 17.34 -16.58
CA PHE A 203 -17.79 18.62 -16.04
C PHE A 203 -16.81 19.31 -15.08
N ALA A 204 -15.87 18.58 -14.47
CA ALA A 204 -15.08 19.08 -13.34
C ALA A 204 -13.64 19.47 -13.67
N LEU A 205 -13.02 18.96 -14.72
CA LEU A 205 -11.58 19.17 -14.98
C LEU A 205 -11.33 19.33 -16.49
N GLY A 206 -11.17 20.56 -16.93
CA GLY A 206 -10.50 20.91 -18.18
C GLY A 206 -8.99 20.62 -18.08
N GLY A 207 -8.61 19.36 -17.88
CA GLY A 207 -7.24 18.90 -17.80
C GLY A 207 -6.85 18.14 -19.07
N ASN A 208 -5.74 18.54 -19.70
CA ASN A 208 -5.17 17.90 -20.87
C ASN A 208 -4.88 16.42 -20.57
N GLU A 209 -5.53 15.52 -21.30
CA GLU A 209 -5.44 14.05 -21.14
C GLU A 209 -4.06 13.44 -21.49
N GLU A 210 -3.06 14.26 -21.83
CA GLU A 210 -1.75 13.79 -22.33
C GLU A 210 -0.64 13.69 -21.27
N GLN A 211 -0.88 14.10 -20.00
CA GLN A 211 0.18 14.19 -19.00
C GLN A 211 0.21 13.10 -17.91
N ASP A 212 -0.72 12.17 -17.86
CA ASP A 212 -0.80 11.16 -16.79
C ASP A 212 -0.78 9.72 -17.32
N LYS A 213 0.28 9.33 -18.03
CA LYS A 213 0.64 7.90 -18.07
C LYS A 213 1.38 7.60 -16.75
N PRO A 214 0.78 6.83 -15.82
CA PRO A 214 1.47 6.48 -14.59
C PRO A 214 2.68 5.62 -14.96
N SER A 215 3.84 6.26 -14.95
CA SER A 215 5.09 5.53 -14.92
C SER A 215 5.20 4.97 -13.51
N PHE A 216 5.30 3.64 -13.37
CA PHE A 216 5.54 3.01 -12.08
C PHE A 216 6.88 3.52 -11.52
N LYS A 217 6.79 4.54 -10.70
CA LYS A 217 7.90 5.04 -9.91
C LYS A 217 7.48 5.05 -8.46
N PHE A 218 8.27 4.42 -7.62
CA PHE A 218 8.01 4.38 -6.17
C PHE A 218 7.79 5.80 -5.57
N PRO A 219 8.56 6.84 -5.96
CA PRO A 219 8.28 8.20 -5.49
C PRO A 219 6.86 8.70 -5.76
N ASP A 220 6.29 8.38 -6.92
CA ASP A 220 4.93 8.79 -7.29
C ASP A 220 3.89 8.07 -6.41
N MET A 221 4.11 6.79 -6.11
CA MET A 221 3.26 6.03 -5.19
C MET A 221 3.34 6.55 -3.76
N VAL A 222 4.54 6.86 -3.26
CA VAL A 222 4.73 7.45 -1.92
C VAL A 222 4.02 8.80 -1.85
N ARG A 223 4.13 9.63 -2.91
CA ARG A 223 3.43 10.92 -2.99
C ARG A 223 1.91 10.75 -2.97
N ALA A 224 1.39 9.82 -3.76
CA ALA A 224 -0.03 9.52 -3.79
C ALA A 224 -0.53 9.03 -2.43
N SER A 225 0.25 8.19 -1.74
CA SER A 225 -0.05 7.73 -0.37
C SER A 225 0.02 8.89 0.63
N ALA A 226 1.03 9.76 0.56
CA ALA A 226 1.18 10.90 1.45
C ALA A 226 0.01 11.89 1.35
N LEU A 227 -0.54 12.05 0.16
CA LEU A 227 -1.70 12.91 -0.12
C LEU A 227 -3.02 12.12 -0.18
N SER A 228 -3.03 10.85 0.24
CA SER A 228 -4.27 10.11 0.42
C SER A 228 -5.07 10.67 1.60
N PRO A 229 -6.35 11.03 1.40
CA PRO A 229 -7.18 11.46 2.51
C PRO A 229 -7.32 10.37 3.58
N ALA A 230 -7.31 9.11 3.21
CA ALA A 230 -7.34 7.99 4.14
C ALA A 230 -6.06 7.91 4.99
N MET A 231 -4.88 8.10 4.39
CA MET A 231 -3.60 8.11 5.10
C MET A 231 -3.47 9.31 6.05
N LEU A 232 -3.86 10.49 5.59
CA LEU A 232 -3.89 11.71 6.42
C LEU A 232 -4.83 11.55 7.63
N TRP A 233 -5.93 10.80 7.50
CA TRP A 233 -6.78 10.43 8.62
C TRP A 233 -6.15 9.37 9.52
N TYR A 234 -5.56 8.35 8.92
CA TYR A 234 -5.02 7.20 9.64
C TYR A 234 -3.86 7.57 10.55
N LEU A 235 -2.93 8.38 10.05
CA LEU A 235 -1.71 8.78 10.78
C LEU A 235 -1.78 10.22 11.33
N ASP A 236 -2.99 10.77 11.43
CA ASP A 236 -3.26 12.09 12.00
C ASP A 236 -2.53 13.26 11.31
N GLY A 237 -2.05 13.04 10.07
CA GLY A 237 -1.36 14.05 9.27
C GLY A 237 -2.20 15.29 9.01
N ARG A 238 -3.53 15.14 8.94
CA ARG A 238 -4.49 16.26 8.82
C ARG A 238 -4.51 17.21 10.02
N GLU A 239 -3.97 16.80 11.16
CA GLU A 239 -3.89 17.58 12.40
C GLU A 239 -2.48 18.14 12.62
N ASN A 240 -1.54 17.87 11.70
CA ASN A 240 -0.18 18.35 11.76
C ASN A 240 -0.12 19.80 11.27
N ARG A 241 0.05 20.74 12.21
CA ARG A 241 -0.01 22.19 11.96
C ARG A 241 0.81 22.95 12.97
N THR A 242 1.14 24.19 12.63
CA THR A 242 1.70 25.19 13.52
C THR A 242 0.74 26.38 13.55
N GLU A 243 0.00 26.57 14.64
CA GLU A 243 -0.89 27.72 14.83
C GLU A 243 -0.27 28.76 15.76
N GLU A 244 0.60 28.36 16.70
CA GLU A 244 1.26 29.20 17.70
C GLU A 244 2.71 28.71 17.90
N ASP A 245 3.60 29.56 18.40
CA ASP A 245 5.04 29.29 18.61
C ASP A 245 5.33 28.12 19.57
N GLU A 246 4.34 27.62 20.30
CA GLU A 246 4.46 26.50 21.26
C GLU A 246 3.95 25.16 20.72
N ASP A 247 3.26 25.12 19.57
CA ASP A 247 2.73 23.88 19.02
C ASP A 247 3.84 23.06 18.37
N LYS A 248 4.11 21.88 18.94
CA LYS A 248 5.00 20.90 18.33
C LYS A 248 4.28 20.22 17.17
N PRO A 249 4.94 20.09 16.00
CA PRO A 249 4.38 19.33 14.88
C PRO A 249 4.00 17.91 15.30
N ASN A 250 2.90 17.39 14.73
CA ASN A 250 2.51 16.00 14.94
C ASN A 250 3.45 15.08 14.16
N GLU A 251 4.28 14.33 14.86
CA GLU A 251 5.32 13.49 14.27
C GLU A 251 4.82 12.11 13.81
N ASN A 252 3.57 11.74 14.08
CA ASN A 252 3.08 10.40 13.83
C ASN A 252 3.27 9.98 12.36
N TYR A 253 2.76 10.78 11.43
CA TYR A 253 2.93 10.46 10.01
C TYR A 253 4.39 10.55 9.54
N ALA A 254 5.15 11.52 10.02
CA ALA A 254 6.56 11.66 9.67
C ALA A 254 7.38 10.42 10.07
N ARG A 255 7.11 9.89 11.27
CA ARG A 255 7.73 8.67 11.75
C ARG A 255 7.41 7.47 10.86
N GLU A 256 6.13 7.25 10.57
CA GLU A 256 5.70 6.13 9.74
C GLU A 256 6.21 6.24 8.29
N LEU A 257 6.29 7.45 7.76
CA LEU A 257 6.88 7.71 6.44
C LEU A 257 8.34 7.25 6.38
N LEU A 258 9.15 7.57 7.40
CA LEU A 258 10.55 7.16 7.47
C LEU A 258 10.68 5.67 7.81
N GLU A 259 9.93 5.19 8.80
CA GLU A 259 10.11 3.87 9.40
C GLU A 259 9.49 2.73 8.57
N LEU A 260 8.24 2.90 8.12
CA LEU A 260 7.49 1.83 7.48
C LEU A 260 7.38 1.99 5.96
N HIS A 261 7.26 3.23 5.49
CA HIS A 261 6.98 3.48 4.08
C HIS A 261 8.24 3.66 3.24
N THR A 262 9.38 4.07 3.83
CA THR A 262 10.60 4.35 3.07
C THR A 262 11.84 3.68 3.68
N LEU A 263 12.60 4.35 4.53
CA LEU A 263 13.94 3.93 4.97
C LEU A 263 13.98 2.61 5.73
N GLY A 264 12.90 2.27 6.44
CA GLY A 264 12.87 1.14 7.39
C GLY A 264 13.39 1.54 8.78
N VAL A 265 13.02 0.75 9.80
CA VAL A 265 13.36 0.99 11.24
C VAL A 265 14.85 1.28 11.47
N HIS A 266 15.73 0.66 10.68
CA HIS A 266 17.19 0.83 10.77
C HIS A 266 17.74 1.66 9.62
N GLY A 267 16.94 2.60 9.09
CA GLY A 267 17.25 3.38 7.90
C GLY A 267 18.32 4.46 8.06
N GLY A 268 18.77 4.72 9.30
CA GLY A 268 19.83 5.70 9.62
C GLY A 268 19.32 7.10 9.92
N TYR A 269 18.02 7.31 10.05
CA TYR A 269 17.42 8.58 10.49
C TYR A 269 17.45 8.72 12.02
N THR A 270 17.41 9.95 12.49
CA THR A 270 17.37 10.33 13.90
C THR A 270 15.98 10.85 14.31
N GLN A 271 15.75 11.02 15.61
CA GLN A 271 14.54 11.71 16.10
C GLN A 271 14.47 13.15 15.60
N GLY A 272 15.62 13.82 15.40
CA GLY A 272 15.70 15.15 14.79
C GLY A 272 15.14 15.13 13.37
N ASP A 273 15.52 14.15 12.56
CA ASP A 273 15.00 14.01 11.18
C ASP A 273 13.48 13.79 11.17
N VAL A 274 12.93 13.01 12.13
CA VAL A 274 11.48 12.82 12.26
C VAL A 274 10.77 14.15 12.52
N MET A 275 11.33 14.99 13.41
CA MET A 275 10.77 16.31 13.71
C MET A 275 10.85 17.25 12.50
N GLU A 276 11.98 17.27 11.80
CA GLU A 276 12.15 18.12 10.61
C GLU A 276 11.18 17.67 9.47
N VAL A 277 11.03 16.37 9.27
CA VAL A 277 10.01 15.82 8.33
C VAL A 277 8.60 16.22 8.79
N ALA A 278 8.29 16.13 10.09
CA ALA A 278 6.99 16.55 10.60
C ALA A 278 6.72 18.03 10.33
N ARG A 279 7.71 18.91 10.47
CA ARG A 279 7.64 20.35 10.11
C ARG A 279 7.34 20.54 8.62
N CYS A 280 8.01 19.78 7.75
CA CYS A 280 7.77 19.82 6.30
C CYS A 280 6.34 19.38 5.92
N LEU A 281 5.72 18.52 6.71
CA LEU A 281 4.39 17.96 6.46
C LEU A 281 3.26 18.76 7.11
N THR A 282 3.55 19.88 7.79
CA THR A 282 2.52 20.76 8.37
C THR A 282 1.66 21.41 7.29
N GLY A 283 0.42 21.76 7.63
CA GLY A 283 -0.50 22.48 6.75
C GLY A 283 -1.32 21.61 5.79
N TRP A 284 -0.97 20.35 5.58
CA TRP A 284 -1.80 19.42 4.80
C TRP A 284 -3.00 18.96 5.62
N THR A 285 -4.19 19.07 5.06
CA THR A 285 -5.43 18.68 5.74
C THR A 285 -6.44 18.06 4.79
N VAL A 286 -7.51 17.51 5.37
CA VAL A 286 -8.63 16.91 4.64
C VAL A 286 -9.89 17.70 4.93
N SER A 287 -10.57 18.16 3.89
CA SER A 287 -11.83 18.91 4.01
C SER A 287 -12.88 18.09 4.72
N ARG A 288 -13.53 18.71 5.73
CA ARG A 288 -14.63 18.11 6.48
C ARG A 288 -15.97 18.64 6.01
N VAL A 289 -16.98 17.75 5.92
CA VAL A 289 -18.36 18.20 5.78
C VAL A 289 -18.85 18.83 7.09
N LYS A 290 -19.46 19.99 7.00
CA LYS A 290 -20.29 20.50 8.09
C LYS A 290 -21.56 19.65 8.12
N LYS A 291 -21.82 18.91 9.21
CA LYS A 291 -23.05 18.10 9.37
C LYS A 291 -24.28 19.01 9.34
N GLY A 292 -25.20 18.82 8.40
CA GLY A 292 -26.46 19.55 8.27
C GLY A 292 -27.34 18.97 7.16
N PRO A 293 -28.64 19.23 7.12
CA PRO A 293 -29.50 18.77 6.01
C PRO A 293 -29.11 19.49 4.71
N GLY A 294 -28.91 18.74 3.62
CA GLY A 294 -28.52 19.26 2.31
C GLY A 294 -27.10 18.88 1.85
N PHE A 295 -26.49 17.90 2.43
CA PHE A 295 -25.09 17.48 2.32
C PHE A 295 -24.60 17.05 0.96
N ALA A 296 -25.46 16.48 0.15
CA ALA A 296 -25.09 15.73 -1.06
C ALA A 296 -24.48 16.59 -2.18
N LEU A 297 -24.26 17.88 -1.97
CA LEU A 297 -23.82 18.79 -3.04
C LEU A 297 -22.50 19.54 -2.74
N ASP A 298 -21.89 19.31 -1.57
CA ASP A 298 -20.57 19.90 -1.30
C ASP A 298 -19.46 18.94 -1.73
N ASN A 299 -19.07 19.02 -2.99
CA ASN A 299 -18.02 18.19 -3.63
C ASN A 299 -16.61 18.37 -3.03
N GLN A 300 -16.49 18.89 -1.81
CA GLN A 300 -15.21 19.14 -1.14
C GLN A 300 -14.84 18.05 -0.12
N TYR A 301 -15.77 17.18 0.26
CA TYR A 301 -15.53 16.21 1.32
C TYR A 301 -14.51 15.14 0.93
N GLY A 302 -13.54 14.91 1.82
CA GLY A 302 -12.43 14.00 1.52
C GLY A 302 -11.37 14.58 0.58
N LYS A 303 -11.50 15.84 0.17
CA LYS A 303 -10.48 16.51 -0.63
C LYS A 303 -9.30 16.94 0.26
N VAL A 304 -8.10 16.65 -0.22
CA VAL A 304 -6.86 17.08 0.43
C VAL A 304 -6.56 18.52 0.04
N GLU A 305 -6.22 19.34 1.00
CA GLU A 305 -5.89 20.76 0.85
C GLU A 305 -4.61 21.10 1.60
N PHE A 306 -3.83 22.03 1.03
CA PHE A 306 -2.72 22.65 1.72
C PHE A 306 -3.16 24.04 2.22
N LYS A 307 -2.93 24.30 3.50
CA LYS A 307 -3.23 25.58 4.16
C LYS A 307 -1.94 26.28 4.57
N PRO A 308 -1.47 27.27 3.79
CA PRO A 308 -0.19 27.94 4.07
C PRO A 308 -0.10 28.55 5.49
N GLY A 309 -1.20 29.07 6.01
CA GLY A 309 -1.24 29.66 7.36
C GLY A 309 -1.08 28.66 8.52
N LEU A 310 -1.07 27.35 8.23
CA LEU A 310 -0.84 26.27 9.19
C LEU A 310 0.50 25.55 8.96
N HIS A 311 1.31 26.05 8.02
CA HIS A 311 2.58 25.45 7.64
C HIS A 311 3.76 26.15 8.34
N ASP A 312 4.76 25.36 8.74
CA ASP A 312 6.06 25.87 9.19
C ASP A 312 6.91 26.19 7.96
N ASP A 313 7.01 27.46 7.63
CA ASP A 313 7.69 27.95 6.43
C ASP A 313 9.18 28.30 6.65
N ASN A 314 9.74 27.95 7.82
CA ASN A 314 11.15 28.17 8.12
C ASN A 314 12.04 27.12 7.41
N GLU A 315 13.36 27.40 7.33
CA GLU A 315 14.35 26.42 6.85
C GLU A 315 14.33 25.13 7.68
N LYS A 316 14.53 23.98 7.04
CA LYS A 316 14.55 22.65 7.64
C LYS A 316 15.75 21.85 7.13
N THR A 317 16.18 20.86 7.92
CA THR A 317 17.26 19.94 7.51
C THR A 317 16.78 18.50 7.68
N VAL A 318 16.67 17.75 6.60
CA VAL A 318 16.22 16.35 6.58
C VAL A 318 17.33 15.48 6.07
N LEU A 319 17.80 14.51 6.87
CA LEU A 319 18.86 13.57 6.52
C LEU A 319 20.14 14.27 5.98
N GLY A 320 20.46 15.48 6.53
CA GLY A 320 21.60 16.28 6.11
C GLY A 320 21.39 17.13 4.86
N GLU A 321 20.23 17.08 4.22
CA GLU A 321 19.85 17.99 3.12
C GLU A 321 19.02 19.15 3.63
N THR A 322 19.40 20.38 3.25
CA THR A 322 18.68 21.61 3.61
C THR A 322 17.52 21.85 2.66
N ILE A 323 16.35 22.09 3.22
CA ILE A 323 15.14 22.55 2.51
C ILE A 323 14.99 24.02 2.83
N PRO A 324 15.07 24.93 1.83
CA PRO A 324 15.01 26.38 2.05
C PRO A 324 13.69 26.83 2.69
N ALA A 325 13.72 27.93 3.42
CA ALA A 325 12.51 28.60 3.88
C ALA A 325 11.68 29.15 2.70
N GLY A 326 10.36 29.19 2.85
CA GLY A 326 9.45 29.80 1.87
C GLY A 326 9.00 28.86 0.74
N GLU A 327 9.29 27.55 0.83
CA GLU A 327 8.90 26.58 -0.21
C GLU A 327 7.44 26.09 -0.05
N GLY A 328 6.83 26.24 1.13
CA GLY A 328 5.44 25.92 1.38
C GLY A 328 5.07 24.48 1.04
N ALA A 329 4.06 24.27 0.19
CA ALA A 329 3.61 22.94 -0.21
C ALA A 329 4.70 22.05 -0.86
N LYS A 330 5.78 22.65 -1.41
CA LYS A 330 6.89 21.93 -2.04
C LYS A 330 7.79 21.21 -1.04
N ASP A 331 7.73 21.58 0.24
CA ASP A 331 8.47 20.88 1.30
C ASP A 331 8.16 19.38 1.28
N LEU A 332 6.91 18.99 1.04
CA LEU A 332 6.53 17.60 0.84
C LEU A 332 7.32 16.96 -0.32
N ASP A 333 7.40 17.63 -1.46
CA ASP A 333 8.09 17.08 -2.63
C ASP A 333 9.60 16.96 -2.39
N HIS A 334 10.21 17.89 -1.65
CA HIS A 334 11.61 17.79 -1.20
C HIS A 334 11.83 16.57 -0.30
N VAL A 335 11.01 16.41 0.74
CA VAL A 335 11.08 15.24 1.65
C VAL A 335 10.93 13.95 0.86
N LEU A 336 9.89 13.84 0.01
CA LEU A 336 9.64 12.61 -0.75
C LEU A 336 10.77 12.27 -1.71
N ARG A 337 11.41 13.26 -2.33
CA ARG A 337 12.62 13.05 -3.14
C ARG A 337 13.75 12.48 -2.29
N ILE A 338 14.05 13.11 -1.16
CA ILE A 338 15.14 12.70 -0.25
C ILE A 338 14.92 11.25 0.20
N VAL A 339 13.75 10.93 0.77
CA VAL A 339 13.50 9.62 1.36
C VAL A 339 13.32 8.51 0.33
N SER A 340 12.72 8.81 -0.83
CA SER A 340 12.48 7.78 -1.87
C SER A 340 13.75 7.37 -2.59
N LEU A 341 14.72 8.28 -2.73
CA LEU A 341 16.00 8.01 -3.39
C LEU A 341 17.08 7.51 -2.40
N HIS A 342 16.77 7.46 -1.12
CA HIS A 342 17.74 7.04 -0.11
C HIS A 342 18.10 5.56 -0.26
N PRO A 343 19.41 5.18 -0.14
CA PRO A 343 19.84 3.78 -0.28
C PRO A 343 19.14 2.80 0.68
N SER A 344 18.80 3.26 1.90
CA SER A 344 18.07 2.45 2.87
C SER A 344 16.68 2.10 2.39
N THR A 345 16.00 3.00 1.66
CA THR A 345 14.69 2.75 1.05
C THR A 345 14.78 1.65 0.01
N ALA A 346 15.76 1.72 -0.88
CA ALA A 346 15.99 0.66 -1.86
C ALA A 346 16.23 -0.71 -1.19
N LYS A 347 17.06 -0.74 -0.14
CA LYS A 347 17.33 -1.95 0.65
C LYS A 347 16.08 -2.46 1.37
N HIS A 348 15.30 -1.57 1.98
CA HIS A 348 14.06 -1.92 2.68
C HIS A 348 13.05 -2.56 1.73
N LEU A 349 12.76 -1.91 0.60
CA LEU A 349 11.83 -2.42 -0.41
C LEU A 349 12.32 -3.74 -1.03
N ALA A 350 13.59 -3.81 -1.45
CA ALA A 350 14.17 -5.03 -1.99
C ALA A 350 14.03 -6.21 -1.00
N THR A 351 14.31 -5.96 0.29
CA THR A 351 14.16 -6.98 1.34
C THR A 351 12.70 -7.46 1.46
N LYS A 352 11.73 -6.54 1.43
CA LYS A 352 10.30 -6.91 1.48
C LYS A 352 9.88 -7.71 0.24
N LEU A 353 10.29 -7.28 -0.95
CA LEU A 353 10.01 -7.99 -2.20
C LEU A 353 10.64 -9.37 -2.21
N CYS A 354 11.93 -9.51 -1.87
CA CYS A 354 12.60 -10.83 -1.79
C CYS A 354 11.98 -11.77 -0.75
N ARG A 355 11.31 -11.25 0.27
CA ARG A 355 10.55 -12.07 1.24
C ARG A 355 9.20 -12.50 0.70
N ARG A 356 8.62 -11.71 -0.20
CA ARG A 356 7.31 -12.02 -0.80
C ARG A 356 7.45 -13.00 -1.96
N PHE A 357 8.48 -12.84 -2.79
CA PHE A 357 8.80 -13.64 -3.97
C PHE A 357 10.05 -14.50 -3.79
#